data_f0c01cb7be7c967ae92fc0f458b1c813
#
_entry.id   f0c01cb7be7c967ae92fc0f458b1c813
#
_cell.length_a   1.000
_cell.length_b   1.000
_cell.length_c   1.000
_cell.angle_alpha   90.00
_cell.angle_beta   90.00
_cell.angle_gamma   90.00
#
_symmetry.space_group_name_H-M   'P 1'
#
loop_
_entity.id
_entity.type
_entity.pdbx_description
1 polymer ?
#
loop_
_entity_poly.entity_id
_entity_poly.type
_entity_poly.pdbx_seq_one_letter_code
_entity_poly.pdbx_strand_id
1 'polypeptide(L)'
;MKHIKPYKIFESVGLNFPTTREEVIEVCEKHKIINYTINDDLSIDVDGGVGLSDKGLKYLPLRFNYVSGLFQCSFNGLLSLEGSPQTVGKHFDCSDNKKLKSLKGGPQTVGGYFNCGGNNLKTLEGCPQTVSDSFYCHYNKLTSLESCPQKVGGSFGCFYNNLESLEGCPHTVDGSFLCSNNELKTLKGSPQTVGGSFYCADNELRDLEHFPEVSGSINIEGNTVYLLVHTFIENANSFLIEDFIDYEIVRNGDTVMLDRLQTFIRDNDLEMPDLEEIKKHYKIIE
;
A
#
# COMPACT_ATOMS: atom_id res chain seq x y z
N MET A 1 -4.23 29.40 -29.48
CA MET A 1 -5.22 28.63 -28.69
C MET A 1 -5.39 27.28 -29.35
N LYS A 2 -4.79 26.21 -28.75
CA LYS A 2 -4.98 24.83 -29.23
C LYS A 2 -6.24 24.28 -28.56
N HIS A 3 -7.27 24.01 -29.34
CA HIS A 3 -8.47 23.31 -28.88
C HIS A 3 -8.08 21.90 -28.42
N ILE A 4 -8.19 21.66 -27.11
CA ILE A 4 -8.17 20.32 -26.53
C ILE A 4 -9.49 19.68 -26.94
N LYS A 5 -9.42 18.61 -27.76
CA LYS A 5 -10.62 17.84 -28.14
C LYS A 5 -11.20 17.17 -26.90
N PRO A 6 -12.51 17.20 -26.69
CA PRO A 6 -13.13 16.52 -25.56
C PRO A 6 -12.95 15.00 -25.68
N TYR A 7 -12.67 14.36 -24.57
CA TYR A 7 -12.50 12.92 -24.41
C TYR A 7 -13.72 12.13 -24.92
N LYS A 8 -13.55 11.46 -26.05
CA LYS A 8 -14.46 10.42 -26.52
C LYS A 8 -13.91 9.05 -26.13
N ILE A 9 -14.10 8.59 -24.89
CA ILE A 9 -13.78 7.20 -24.47
C ILE A 9 -14.81 6.70 -23.41
N PHE A 10 -16.08 7.06 -23.46
CA PHE A 10 -17.01 6.64 -22.39
C PHE A 10 -18.27 5.88 -22.84
N GLU A 11 -18.29 5.32 -24.04
CA GLU A 11 -19.46 4.55 -24.50
C GLU A 11 -19.46 3.04 -24.16
N SER A 12 -18.46 2.50 -23.44
CA SER A 12 -18.34 1.04 -23.27
C SER A 12 -18.66 0.47 -21.87
N VAL A 13 -18.93 1.33 -20.88
CA VAL A 13 -19.32 0.88 -19.54
C VAL A 13 -20.61 1.60 -19.21
N GLY A 14 -21.74 0.94 -19.07
CA GLY A 14 -23.08 1.50 -18.87
C GLY A 14 -23.21 2.47 -17.68
N LEU A 15 -22.42 3.53 -17.71
CA LEU A 15 -22.39 4.63 -16.73
C LEU A 15 -23.46 5.64 -17.13
N ASN A 16 -24.55 5.68 -16.38
CA ASN A 16 -25.62 6.66 -16.55
C ASN A 16 -25.40 7.83 -15.59
N PHE A 17 -24.49 8.74 -15.94
CA PHE A 17 -24.39 10.01 -15.23
C PHE A 17 -25.56 10.94 -15.64
N PRO A 18 -25.97 11.86 -14.75
CA PRO A 18 -26.92 12.92 -15.06
C PRO A 18 -26.54 13.69 -16.33
N THR A 19 -27.56 14.04 -17.12
CA THR A 19 -27.44 14.75 -18.39
C THR A 19 -27.98 16.16 -18.35
N THR A 20 -28.64 16.53 -17.23
CA THR A 20 -29.16 17.88 -16.96
C THR A 20 -28.77 18.35 -15.56
N ARG A 21 -28.81 19.65 -15.31
CA ARG A 21 -28.55 20.24 -13.99
C ARG A 21 -29.60 19.78 -12.96
N GLU A 22 -30.83 19.64 -13.37
CA GLU A 22 -31.95 19.17 -12.53
C GLU A 22 -31.68 17.74 -12.04
N GLU A 23 -31.24 16.83 -12.92
CA GLU A 23 -30.86 15.47 -12.54
C GLU A 23 -29.66 15.45 -11.58
N VAL A 24 -28.67 16.34 -11.76
CA VAL A 24 -27.54 16.47 -10.82
C VAL A 24 -28.05 16.89 -9.44
N ILE A 25 -28.95 17.87 -9.37
CA ILE A 25 -29.53 18.35 -8.11
C ILE A 25 -30.28 17.23 -7.40
N GLU A 26 -31.16 16.51 -8.11
CA GLU A 26 -31.89 15.36 -7.54
C GLU A 26 -30.97 14.30 -6.95
N VAL A 27 -29.86 13.99 -7.64
CA VAL A 27 -28.86 13.03 -7.14
C VAL A 27 -28.13 13.58 -5.93
N CYS A 28 -27.76 14.86 -5.90
CA CYS A 28 -27.15 15.51 -4.74
C CYS A 28 -28.06 15.44 -3.52
N GLU A 29 -29.36 15.79 -3.67
CA GLU A 29 -30.35 15.71 -2.61
C GLU A 29 -30.51 14.28 -2.08
N LYS A 30 -30.67 13.30 -2.99
CA LYS A 30 -30.77 11.88 -2.65
C LYS A 30 -29.60 11.37 -1.80
N HIS A 31 -28.38 11.80 -2.12
CA HIS A 31 -27.16 11.37 -1.44
C HIS A 31 -26.72 12.35 -0.34
N LYS A 32 -27.50 13.41 -0.08
CA LYS A 32 -27.22 14.45 0.93
C LYS A 32 -25.88 15.16 0.70
N ILE A 33 -25.54 15.38 -0.56
CA ILE A 33 -24.36 16.17 -0.95
C ILE A 33 -24.77 17.64 -0.87
N ILE A 34 -24.03 18.42 -0.13
CA ILE A 34 -24.29 19.85 0.12
C ILE A 34 -23.06 20.68 -0.24
N ASN A 35 -23.21 21.99 -0.32
CA ASN A 35 -22.14 22.95 -0.62
C ASN A 35 -21.40 22.63 -1.93
N TYR A 36 -22.15 22.37 -2.99
CA TYR A 36 -21.60 22.04 -4.31
C TYR A 36 -21.89 23.13 -5.35
N THR A 37 -21.01 23.16 -6.35
CA THR A 37 -21.19 23.94 -7.59
C THR A 37 -21.27 22.98 -8.77
N ILE A 38 -22.24 23.16 -9.66
CA ILE A 38 -22.35 22.37 -10.89
C ILE A 38 -21.59 23.08 -12.00
N ASN A 39 -20.60 22.41 -12.58
CA ASN A 39 -19.80 22.90 -13.70
C ASN A 39 -20.55 22.80 -15.03
N ASP A 40 -19.99 23.37 -16.10
CA ASP A 40 -20.63 23.38 -17.43
C ASP A 40 -20.71 21.98 -18.07
N ASP A 41 -19.80 21.07 -17.68
CA ASP A 41 -19.78 19.65 -18.09
C ASP A 41 -20.62 18.73 -17.19
N LEU A 42 -21.42 19.31 -16.30
CA LEU A 42 -22.25 18.64 -15.30
C LEU A 42 -21.47 17.86 -14.23
N SER A 43 -20.16 18.03 -14.14
CA SER A 43 -19.39 17.61 -12.97
C SER A 43 -19.68 18.56 -11.79
N ILE A 44 -19.35 18.14 -10.56
CA ILE A 44 -19.52 18.98 -9.38
C ILE A 44 -18.22 19.20 -8.63
N ASP A 45 -18.07 20.42 -8.11
CA ASP A 45 -17.11 20.78 -7.08
C ASP A 45 -17.83 20.84 -5.73
N VAL A 46 -17.25 20.21 -4.70
CA VAL A 46 -17.87 20.17 -3.36
C VAL A 46 -16.94 20.84 -2.35
N ASP A 47 -17.46 21.87 -1.69
CA ASP A 47 -16.79 22.47 -0.53
C ASP A 47 -17.24 21.75 0.75
N GLY A 48 -16.49 20.72 1.11
CA GLY A 48 -16.79 19.81 2.21
C GLY A 48 -16.49 18.36 1.87
N GLY A 49 -17.09 17.45 2.61
CA GLY A 49 -16.92 16.00 2.42
C GLY A 49 -18.08 15.36 1.65
N VAL A 50 -17.79 14.24 0.99
CA VAL A 50 -18.76 13.40 0.27
C VAL A 50 -18.80 12.01 0.89
N GLY A 51 -19.96 11.61 1.43
CA GLY A 51 -20.20 10.31 2.07
C GLY A 51 -21.09 9.40 1.23
N LEU A 52 -20.50 8.50 0.48
CA LEU A 52 -21.18 7.51 -0.37
C LEU A 52 -20.96 6.07 0.10
N SER A 53 -20.36 5.85 1.27
CA SER A 53 -20.11 4.51 1.80
C SER A 53 -21.40 3.78 2.15
N ASP A 54 -21.41 2.46 1.96
CA ASP A 54 -22.54 1.56 2.30
C ASP A 54 -23.89 1.97 1.69
N LYS A 55 -23.87 2.36 0.40
CA LYS A 55 -25.06 2.74 -0.37
C LYS A 55 -25.49 1.71 -1.41
N GLY A 56 -24.82 0.56 -1.48
CA GLY A 56 -25.08 -0.48 -2.47
C GLY A 56 -24.75 -0.07 -3.91
N LEU A 57 -23.86 0.90 -4.08
CA LEU A 57 -23.51 1.46 -5.38
C LEU A 57 -22.71 0.47 -6.21
N LYS A 58 -23.04 0.37 -7.50
CA LYS A 58 -22.21 -0.30 -8.51
C LYS A 58 -21.29 0.66 -9.26
N TYR A 59 -21.69 1.93 -9.32
CA TYR A 59 -20.97 3.04 -9.94
C TYR A 59 -21.19 4.29 -9.11
N LEU A 60 -20.29 5.25 -9.19
CA LEU A 60 -20.50 6.57 -8.59
C LEU A 60 -21.69 7.26 -9.29
N PRO A 61 -22.55 7.97 -8.52
CA PRO A 61 -23.79 8.50 -9.05
C PRO A 61 -23.62 9.81 -9.82
N LEU A 62 -22.47 10.48 -9.69
CA LEU A 62 -22.15 11.78 -10.27
C LEU A 62 -20.71 11.78 -10.78
N ARG A 63 -20.38 12.77 -11.61
CA ARG A 63 -19.01 13.16 -11.90
C ARG A 63 -18.57 14.21 -10.89
N PHE A 64 -17.56 13.90 -10.11
CA PHE A 64 -16.93 14.85 -9.20
C PHE A 64 -15.65 15.37 -9.87
N ASN A 65 -15.42 16.68 -9.81
CA ASN A 65 -14.18 17.29 -10.29
C ASN A 65 -13.24 17.57 -9.11
N TYR A 66 -13.75 18.23 -8.06
CA TYR A 66 -13.00 18.59 -6.86
C TYR A 66 -13.84 18.36 -5.60
N VAL A 67 -13.18 17.88 -4.52
CA VAL A 67 -13.78 17.76 -3.18
C VAL A 67 -12.77 18.29 -2.16
N SER A 68 -13.10 19.39 -1.46
CA SER A 68 -12.17 20.03 -0.52
C SER A 68 -11.96 19.21 0.76
N GLY A 69 -12.94 18.41 1.15
CA GLY A 69 -12.92 17.52 2.32
C GLY A 69 -12.52 16.08 1.97
N LEU A 70 -13.11 15.15 2.72
CA LEU A 70 -12.95 13.70 2.48
C LEU A 70 -13.94 13.21 1.39
N PHE A 71 -13.53 12.14 0.67
CA PHE A 71 -14.39 11.41 -0.25
C PHE A 71 -14.43 9.94 0.15
N GLN A 72 -15.58 9.45 0.59
CA GLN A 72 -15.76 8.08 1.06
C GLN A 72 -16.77 7.34 0.19
N CYS A 73 -16.35 6.26 -0.45
CA CYS A 73 -17.18 5.37 -1.26
C CYS A 73 -16.92 3.88 -0.93
N SER A 74 -16.44 3.61 0.28
CA SER A 74 -16.15 2.26 0.78
C SER A 74 -17.41 1.43 1.01
N PHE A 75 -17.25 0.12 1.22
CA PHE A 75 -18.34 -0.82 1.52
C PHE A 75 -19.47 -0.79 0.49
N ASN A 76 -19.14 -0.78 -0.79
CA ASN A 76 -20.09 -0.81 -1.89
C ASN A 76 -19.81 -2.02 -2.82
N GLY A 77 -20.48 -2.07 -3.95
CA GLY A 77 -20.22 -3.03 -5.01
C GLY A 77 -19.59 -2.40 -6.25
N LEU A 78 -18.77 -1.36 -6.08
CA LEU A 78 -18.22 -0.58 -7.18
C LEU A 78 -17.44 -1.46 -8.16
N LEU A 79 -17.71 -1.24 -9.44
CA LEU A 79 -17.02 -1.90 -10.55
C LEU A 79 -15.93 -1.00 -11.15
N SER A 80 -16.01 0.31 -10.90
CA SER A 80 -15.13 1.35 -11.44
C SER A 80 -15.11 2.55 -10.49
N LEU A 81 -14.05 3.34 -10.55
CA LEU A 81 -13.93 4.66 -9.89
C LEU A 81 -14.24 5.82 -10.84
N GLU A 82 -14.74 5.54 -12.04
CA GLU A 82 -15.16 6.61 -12.96
C GLU A 82 -16.20 7.52 -12.31
N GLY A 83 -15.95 8.82 -12.43
CA GLY A 83 -16.72 9.84 -11.73
C GLY A 83 -16.10 10.30 -10.40
N SER A 84 -15.01 9.68 -9.94
CA SER A 84 -14.26 10.18 -8.77
C SER A 84 -13.69 11.59 -9.02
N PRO A 85 -13.53 12.39 -7.95
CA PRO A 85 -12.87 13.68 -8.07
C PRO A 85 -11.41 13.53 -8.52
N GLN A 86 -10.91 14.44 -9.32
CA GLN A 86 -9.50 14.48 -9.73
C GLN A 86 -8.60 14.87 -8.55
N THR A 87 -9.12 15.70 -7.65
CA THR A 87 -8.41 16.15 -6.44
C THR A 87 -9.33 16.05 -5.22
N VAL A 88 -8.79 15.46 -4.16
CA VAL A 88 -9.42 15.36 -2.84
C VAL A 88 -8.53 16.07 -1.82
N GLY A 89 -9.08 17.09 -1.15
CA GLY A 89 -8.31 17.92 -0.21
C GLY A 89 -7.92 17.19 1.08
N LYS A 90 -8.68 16.16 1.48
CA LYS A 90 -8.37 15.33 2.65
C LYS A 90 -8.26 13.86 2.25
N HIS A 91 -9.03 12.97 2.82
CA HIS A 91 -8.92 11.51 2.66
C HIS A 91 -9.79 11.00 1.51
N PHE A 92 -9.25 10.02 0.77
CA PHE A 92 -10.01 9.24 -0.20
C PHE A 92 -10.09 7.78 0.25
N ASP A 93 -11.30 7.26 0.42
CA ASP A 93 -11.54 5.88 0.85
C ASP A 93 -12.47 5.15 -0.12
N CYS A 94 -11.92 4.21 -0.88
CA CYS A 94 -12.65 3.28 -1.75
C CYS A 94 -12.48 1.82 -1.30
N SER A 95 -12.19 1.58 -0.04
CA SER A 95 -11.98 0.24 0.51
C SER A 95 -13.24 -0.63 0.45
N ASP A 96 -13.06 -1.93 0.59
CA ASP A 96 -14.14 -2.92 0.69
C ASP A 96 -15.17 -2.90 -0.46
N ASN A 97 -14.69 -2.61 -1.67
CA ASN A 97 -15.43 -2.80 -2.90
C ASN A 97 -14.96 -4.09 -3.58
N LYS A 98 -15.46 -5.25 -3.14
CA LYS A 98 -14.98 -6.59 -3.56
C LYS A 98 -15.05 -6.86 -5.07
N LYS A 99 -15.72 -6.00 -5.84
CA LYS A 99 -15.80 -6.10 -7.31
C LYS A 99 -14.85 -5.15 -8.03
N LEU A 100 -14.21 -4.22 -7.30
CA LEU A 100 -13.26 -3.26 -7.88
C LEU A 100 -11.95 -3.96 -8.23
N LYS A 101 -11.56 -3.90 -9.50
CA LYS A 101 -10.37 -4.57 -10.05
C LYS A 101 -9.31 -3.61 -10.57
N SER A 102 -9.60 -2.30 -10.62
CA SER A 102 -8.72 -1.25 -11.13
C SER A 102 -9.01 0.06 -10.43
N LEU A 103 -7.99 0.89 -10.25
CA LEU A 103 -8.12 2.24 -9.70
C LEU A 103 -8.27 3.31 -10.80
N LYS A 104 -8.36 2.91 -12.07
CA LYS A 104 -8.61 3.85 -13.19
C LYS A 104 -9.89 4.65 -12.94
N GLY A 105 -9.81 5.95 -13.24
CA GLY A 105 -10.90 6.90 -12.93
C GLY A 105 -10.87 7.44 -11.51
N GLY A 106 -9.95 6.99 -10.65
CA GLY A 106 -9.71 7.52 -9.32
C GLY A 106 -8.97 8.85 -9.31
N PRO A 107 -8.78 9.46 -8.11
CA PRO A 107 -8.13 10.75 -7.97
C PRO A 107 -6.66 10.72 -8.39
N GLN A 108 -6.15 11.86 -8.84
CA GLN A 108 -4.73 12.07 -9.15
C GLN A 108 -3.97 12.61 -7.92
N THR A 109 -4.67 13.37 -7.06
CA THR A 109 -4.08 14.00 -5.88
C THR A 109 -5.00 13.81 -4.67
N VAL A 110 -4.40 13.37 -3.55
CA VAL A 110 -5.08 13.19 -2.26
C VAL A 110 -4.26 13.88 -1.18
N GLY A 111 -4.86 14.89 -0.55
CA GLY A 111 -4.22 15.71 0.48
C GLY A 111 -4.11 15.05 1.86
N GLY A 112 -4.78 13.93 2.07
CA GLY A 112 -4.69 13.09 3.26
C GLY A 112 -4.34 11.65 2.91
N TYR A 113 -4.92 10.66 3.61
CA TYR A 113 -4.70 9.25 3.27
C TYR A 113 -5.50 8.81 2.04
N PHE A 114 -4.94 7.83 1.32
CA PHE A 114 -5.63 7.08 0.28
C PHE A 114 -5.79 5.62 0.73
N ASN A 115 -7.03 5.12 0.76
CA ASN A 115 -7.33 3.75 1.13
C ASN A 115 -8.07 3.02 0.00
N CYS A 116 -7.42 2.02 -0.59
CA CYS A 116 -8.00 1.07 -1.55
C CYS A 116 -7.93 -0.38 -1.03
N GLY A 117 -7.86 -0.58 0.28
CA GLY A 117 -7.79 -1.90 0.90
C GLY A 117 -9.07 -2.72 0.70
N GLY A 118 -8.98 -4.02 0.87
CA GLY A 118 -10.15 -4.89 0.86
C GLY A 118 -10.86 -5.03 -0.49
N ASN A 119 -10.17 -4.82 -1.60
CA ASN A 119 -10.72 -4.90 -2.95
C ASN A 119 -10.29 -6.19 -3.68
N ASN A 120 -10.26 -6.19 -5.00
CA ASN A 120 -9.82 -7.30 -5.83
C ASN A 120 -8.78 -6.84 -6.86
N LEU A 121 -7.90 -5.92 -6.44
CA LEU A 121 -6.88 -5.31 -7.28
C LEU A 121 -5.73 -6.29 -7.51
N LYS A 122 -5.25 -6.36 -8.75
CA LYS A 122 -4.04 -7.09 -9.14
C LYS A 122 -2.86 -6.16 -9.40
N THR A 123 -3.12 -4.89 -9.65
CA THR A 123 -2.14 -3.83 -9.92
C THR A 123 -2.61 -2.54 -9.27
N LEU A 124 -1.70 -1.58 -9.09
CA LEU A 124 -1.98 -0.23 -8.61
C LEU A 124 -2.13 0.78 -9.77
N GLU A 125 -2.29 0.30 -11.01
CA GLU A 125 -2.51 1.19 -12.15
C GLU A 125 -3.74 2.09 -11.92
N GLY A 126 -3.53 3.40 -12.02
CA GLY A 126 -4.56 4.42 -11.76
C GLY A 126 -4.62 4.91 -10.31
N CYS A 127 -3.69 4.51 -9.44
CA CYS A 127 -3.58 5.11 -8.11
C CYS A 127 -3.12 6.57 -8.21
N PRO A 128 -3.35 7.40 -7.17
CA PRO A 128 -2.94 8.79 -7.17
C PRO A 128 -1.41 8.94 -7.27
N GLN A 129 -0.98 9.99 -7.96
CA GLN A 129 0.44 10.34 -8.08
C GLN A 129 0.98 10.95 -6.79
N THR A 130 0.11 11.61 -6.02
CA THR A 130 0.47 12.30 -4.78
C THR A 130 -0.50 11.92 -3.67
N VAL A 131 0.05 11.43 -2.56
CA VAL A 131 -0.66 11.14 -1.30
C VAL A 131 0.12 11.79 -0.18
N SER A 132 -0.47 12.78 0.49
CA SER A 132 0.26 13.59 1.48
C SER A 132 0.38 12.92 2.86
N ASP A 133 -0.45 11.91 3.14
CA ASP A 133 -0.45 11.12 4.37
C ASP A 133 -0.24 9.64 4.01
N SER A 134 -0.98 8.74 4.60
CA SER A 134 -0.81 7.29 4.49
C SER A 134 -1.43 6.71 3.21
N PHE A 135 -0.81 5.64 2.69
CA PHE A 135 -1.30 4.88 1.54
C PHE A 135 -1.59 3.44 1.95
N TYR A 136 -2.82 2.98 1.75
CA TYR A 136 -3.24 1.63 2.12
C TYR A 136 -3.80 0.87 0.91
N CYS A 137 -3.15 -0.25 0.55
CA CYS A 137 -3.57 -1.19 -0.50
C CYS A 137 -3.66 -2.64 0.01
N HIS A 138 -3.81 -2.83 1.31
CA HIS A 138 -3.89 -4.13 1.98
C HIS A 138 -5.12 -4.94 1.54
N TYR A 139 -5.14 -6.27 1.83
CA TYR A 139 -6.23 -7.18 1.48
C TYR A 139 -6.66 -7.08 0.02
N ASN A 140 -5.70 -7.20 -0.90
CA ASN A 140 -5.91 -7.25 -2.35
C ASN A 140 -5.27 -8.52 -2.94
N LYS A 141 -4.97 -8.54 -4.23
CA LYS A 141 -4.28 -9.61 -4.95
C LYS A 141 -3.08 -9.07 -5.73
N LEU A 142 -2.39 -8.09 -5.13
CA LEU A 142 -1.24 -7.46 -5.75
C LEU A 142 -0.06 -8.42 -5.81
N THR A 143 0.59 -8.48 -6.95
CA THR A 143 1.85 -9.21 -7.16
C THR A 143 3.03 -8.28 -7.37
N SER A 144 2.80 -6.97 -7.44
CA SER A 144 3.80 -5.91 -7.61
C SER A 144 3.29 -4.61 -7.00
N LEU A 145 4.20 -3.74 -6.57
CA LEU A 145 3.92 -2.38 -6.12
C LEU A 145 4.19 -1.32 -7.20
N GLU A 146 4.42 -1.76 -8.44
CA GLU A 146 4.55 -0.82 -9.56
C GLU A 146 3.35 0.13 -9.64
N SER A 147 3.62 1.36 -10.02
CA SER A 147 2.63 2.46 -10.09
C SER A 147 2.14 2.99 -8.75
N CYS A 148 2.66 2.55 -7.59
CA CYS A 148 2.33 3.19 -6.32
C CYS A 148 2.93 4.60 -6.25
N PRO A 149 2.40 5.48 -5.37
CA PRO A 149 3.00 6.80 -5.13
C PRO A 149 4.44 6.66 -4.64
N GLN A 150 5.38 7.39 -5.25
CA GLN A 150 6.80 7.33 -4.87
C GLN A 150 7.12 8.13 -3.60
N LYS A 151 6.18 8.94 -3.12
CA LYS A 151 6.28 9.68 -1.88
C LYS A 151 4.98 9.53 -1.09
N VAL A 152 5.11 9.08 0.15
CA VAL A 152 4.02 8.89 1.11
C VAL A 152 4.44 9.54 2.42
N GLY A 153 3.70 10.57 2.85
CA GLY A 153 4.03 11.34 4.05
C GLY A 153 3.60 10.71 5.37
N GLY A 154 2.96 9.54 5.33
CA GLY A 154 2.53 8.77 6.49
C GLY A 154 2.96 7.31 6.37
N SER A 155 2.09 6.40 6.80
CA SER A 155 2.34 4.95 6.72
C SER A 155 2.02 4.37 5.35
N PHE A 156 2.74 3.31 4.97
CA PHE A 156 2.48 2.52 3.76
C PHE A 156 2.05 1.11 4.15
N GLY A 157 0.84 0.69 3.75
CA GLY A 157 0.29 -0.62 4.11
C GLY A 157 -0.08 -1.46 2.88
N CYS A 158 0.72 -2.52 2.61
CA CYS A 158 0.49 -3.50 1.54
C CYS A 158 0.33 -4.94 2.07
N PHE A 159 0.01 -5.10 3.35
CA PHE A 159 -0.15 -6.41 3.97
C PHE A 159 -1.35 -7.20 3.41
N TYR A 160 -1.34 -8.54 3.52
CA TYR A 160 -2.34 -9.43 2.92
C TYR A 160 -2.49 -9.22 1.40
N ASN A 161 -1.40 -9.47 0.65
CA ASN A 161 -1.35 -9.51 -0.81
C ASN A 161 -0.56 -10.75 -1.27
N ASN A 162 -0.11 -10.80 -2.52
CA ASN A 162 0.69 -11.88 -3.09
C ASN A 162 2.04 -11.35 -3.62
N LEU A 163 2.69 -10.47 -2.84
CA LEU A 163 3.96 -9.86 -3.24
C LEU A 163 5.11 -10.82 -3.01
N GLU A 164 5.96 -11.04 -4.01
CA GLU A 164 7.21 -11.82 -3.88
C GLU A 164 8.44 -10.93 -3.62
N SER A 165 8.35 -9.62 -3.88
CA SER A 165 9.35 -8.59 -3.60
C SER A 165 8.67 -7.24 -3.32
N LEU A 166 9.45 -6.24 -2.89
CA LEU A 166 8.97 -4.89 -2.63
C LEU A 166 9.32 -3.91 -3.77
N GLU A 167 9.73 -4.44 -4.95
CA GLU A 167 10.05 -3.59 -6.10
C GLU A 167 8.87 -2.69 -6.48
N GLY A 168 9.18 -1.42 -6.70
CA GLY A 168 8.18 -0.39 -7.01
C GLY A 168 7.63 0.35 -5.79
N CYS A 169 7.95 -0.04 -4.55
CA CYS A 169 7.51 0.71 -3.37
C CYS A 169 8.21 2.07 -3.25
N PRO A 170 7.71 3.01 -2.41
CA PRO A 170 8.37 4.29 -2.15
C PRO A 170 9.79 4.12 -1.58
N HIS A 171 10.74 4.99 -1.96
CA HIS A 171 12.08 4.97 -1.41
C HIS A 171 12.15 5.32 0.09
N THR A 172 11.24 6.14 0.56
CA THR A 172 11.14 6.55 1.98
C THR A 172 9.69 6.52 2.43
N VAL A 173 9.48 6.12 3.68
CA VAL A 173 8.16 6.12 4.34
C VAL A 173 8.32 6.81 5.68
N ASP A 174 7.68 7.98 5.86
CA ASP A 174 7.83 8.77 7.08
C ASP A 174 7.17 8.09 8.30
N GLY A 175 6.12 7.30 8.06
CA GLY A 175 5.43 6.48 9.07
C GLY A 175 5.89 5.03 9.07
N SER A 176 4.98 4.11 9.41
CA SER A 176 5.26 2.67 9.43
C SER A 176 5.10 2.03 8.06
N PHE A 177 5.91 1.00 7.79
CA PHE A 177 5.82 0.16 6.59
C PHE A 177 5.27 -1.21 6.97
N LEU A 178 4.11 -1.56 6.43
CA LEU A 178 3.32 -2.74 6.81
C LEU A 178 3.21 -3.67 5.60
N CYS A 179 4.03 -4.73 5.54
CA CYS A 179 4.07 -5.70 4.43
C CYS A 179 3.91 -7.15 4.89
N SER A 180 3.39 -7.38 6.08
CA SER A 180 3.12 -8.72 6.61
C SER A 180 2.12 -9.50 5.76
N ASN A 181 2.15 -10.84 5.85
CA ASN A 181 1.20 -11.71 5.14
C ASN A 181 1.24 -11.48 3.61
N ASN A 182 2.41 -11.70 3.04
CA ASN A 182 2.68 -11.76 1.62
C ASN A 182 3.49 -13.03 1.29
N GLU A 183 4.07 -13.11 0.11
CA GLU A 183 4.92 -14.21 -0.36
C GLU A 183 6.37 -13.72 -0.57
N LEU A 184 6.83 -12.74 0.25
CA LEU A 184 8.14 -12.09 0.08
C LEU A 184 9.27 -13.08 0.31
N LYS A 185 10.07 -13.31 -0.72
CA LYS A 185 11.29 -14.13 -0.69
C LYS A 185 12.53 -13.28 -0.47
N THR A 186 12.43 -11.99 -0.74
CA THR A 186 13.49 -11.01 -0.62
C THR A 186 12.92 -9.65 -0.24
N LEU A 187 13.71 -8.80 0.42
CA LEU A 187 13.39 -7.41 0.68
C LEU A 187 13.84 -6.48 -0.45
N LYS A 188 14.22 -7.02 -1.61
CA LYS A 188 14.59 -6.21 -2.77
C LYS A 188 13.50 -5.20 -3.10
N GLY A 189 13.89 -3.94 -3.25
CA GLY A 189 12.99 -2.82 -3.46
C GLY A 189 12.38 -2.25 -2.17
N SER A 190 12.79 -2.69 -0.98
CA SER A 190 12.45 -2.07 0.30
C SER A 190 12.67 -0.56 0.29
N PRO A 191 11.92 0.22 1.08
CA PRO A 191 12.31 1.59 1.38
C PRO A 191 13.74 1.64 1.93
N GLN A 192 14.47 2.69 1.68
CA GLN A 192 15.77 2.93 2.32
C GLN A 192 15.58 3.25 3.81
N THR A 193 14.55 4.06 4.13
CA THR A 193 14.25 4.49 5.49
C THR A 193 12.76 4.33 5.81
N VAL A 194 12.49 3.90 7.04
CA VAL A 194 11.16 3.80 7.66
C VAL A 194 11.18 4.56 8.97
N GLY A 195 10.49 5.71 9.00
CA GLY A 195 10.45 6.59 10.18
C GLY A 195 9.63 6.04 11.34
N GLY A 196 8.73 5.09 11.09
CA GLY A 196 7.96 4.33 12.08
C GLY A 196 8.44 2.88 12.19
N SER A 197 7.51 1.96 12.40
CA SER A 197 7.78 0.53 12.55
C SER A 197 7.79 -0.21 11.20
N PHE A 198 8.58 -1.27 11.11
CA PHE A 198 8.65 -2.18 9.97
C PHE A 198 8.01 -3.53 10.34
N TYR A 199 6.83 -3.82 9.79
CA TYR A 199 6.10 -5.07 10.00
C TYR A 199 6.09 -5.91 8.72
N CYS A 200 6.88 -6.98 8.73
CA CYS A 200 7.06 -7.92 7.61
C CYS A 200 6.88 -9.38 8.06
N ALA A 201 6.05 -9.60 9.08
CA ALA A 201 5.76 -10.93 9.59
C ALA A 201 5.04 -11.81 8.54
N ASP A 202 5.08 -13.14 8.73
CA ASP A 202 4.37 -14.10 7.88
C ASP A 202 4.67 -13.92 6.38
N ASN A 203 5.96 -14.05 6.02
CA ASN A 203 6.46 -14.06 4.66
C ASN A 203 7.44 -15.25 4.47
N GLU A 204 8.16 -15.31 3.35
CA GLU A 204 9.06 -16.39 3.01
C GLU A 204 10.56 -15.99 3.04
N LEU A 205 10.91 -14.93 3.80
CA LEU A 205 12.27 -14.40 3.86
C LEU A 205 13.26 -15.43 4.44
N ARG A 206 14.39 -15.58 3.77
CA ARG A 206 15.48 -16.46 4.20
C ARG A 206 16.77 -15.72 4.55
N ASP A 207 16.86 -14.44 4.22
CA ASP A 207 17.93 -13.51 4.59
C ASP A 207 17.33 -12.13 4.88
N LEU A 208 18.20 -11.18 5.26
CA LEU A 208 17.83 -9.79 5.53
C LEU A 208 18.49 -8.81 4.56
N GLU A 209 18.97 -9.28 3.40
CA GLU A 209 19.52 -8.37 2.38
C GLU A 209 18.47 -7.31 2.00
N HIS A 210 18.90 -6.06 1.84
CA HIS A 210 18.05 -4.90 1.57
C HIS A 210 17.12 -4.51 2.73
N PHE A 211 17.45 -4.85 3.97
CA PHE A 211 16.67 -4.42 5.14
C PHE A 211 16.75 -2.89 5.28
N PRO A 212 15.61 -2.18 5.55
CA PRO A 212 15.60 -0.72 5.66
C PRO A 212 16.21 -0.22 6.98
N GLU A 213 16.66 1.04 7.01
CA GLU A 213 16.84 1.75 8.27
C GLU A 213 15.47 1.98 8.92
N VAL A 214 15.28 1.52 10.17
CA VAL A 214 14.00 1.55 10.88
C VAL A 214 14.15 2.32 12.19
N SER A 215 13.29 3.33 12.40
CA SER A 215 13.30 4.12 13.64
C SER A 215 12.40 3.54 14.73
N GLY A 216 11.43 2.71 14.38
CA GLY A 216 10.46 2.10 15.29
C GLY A 216 10.70 0.61 15.52
N SER A 217 9.65 -0.09 15.89
CA SER A 217 9.70 -1.53 16.14
C SER A 217 9.82 -2.34 14.86
N ILE A 218 10.50 -3.49 14.95
CA ILE A 218 10.68 -4.45 13.86
C ILE A 218 9.90 -5.72 14.21
N ASN A 219 9.12 -6.23 13.25
CA ASN A 219 8.49 -7.55 13.36
C ASN A 219 8.66 -8.30 12.02
N ILE A 220 9.43 -9.40 12.06
CA ILE A 220 9.66 -10.33 10.95
C ILE A 220 9.32 -11.78 11.36
N GLU A 221 8.52 -11.98 12.40
CA GLU A 221 8.07 -13.30 12.84
C GLU A 221 7.40 -14.07 11.71
N GLY A 222 7.47 -15.41 11.73
CA GLY A 222 6.89 -16.25 10.66
C GLY A 222 7.72 -16.32 9.38
N ASN A 223 8.91 -15.70 9.33
CA ASN A 223 9.87 -15.86 8.25
C ASN A 223 10.93 -16.93 8.61
N THR A 224 11.50 -17.60 7.61
CA THR A 224 12.55 -18.60 7.86
C THR A 224 13.79 -17.98 8.52
N VAL A 225 14.19 -16.78 8.10
CA VAL A 225 15.34 -16.07 8.67
C VAL A 225 15.16 -15.72 10.15
N TYR A 226 13.92 -15.65 10.64
CA TYR A 226 13.62 -15.40 12.06
C TYR A 226 14.28 -16.43 12.99
N LEU A 227 14.45 -17.68 12.53
CA LEU A 227 15.16 -18.73 13.28
C LEU A 227 16.63 -18.36 13.62
N LEU A 228 17.24 -17.49 12.83
CA LEU A 228 18.61 -17.04 13.04
C LEU A 228 18.71 -15.80 13.94
N VAL A 229 17.66 -14.98 13.95
CA VAL A 229 17.73 -13.62 14.51
C VAL A 229 16.79 -13.39 15.69
N HIS A 230 15.89 -14.34 16.01
CA HIS A 230 14.85 -14.16 17.06
C HIS A 230 15.42 -13.82 18.44
N THR A 231 16.63 -14.23 18.73
CA THR A 231 17.27 -13.96 20.04
C THR A 231 17.62 -12.48 20.24
N PHE A 232 17.69 -11.70 19.16
CA PHE A 232 18.06 -10.28 19.24
C PHE A 232 17.16 -9.33 18.47
N ILE A 233 16.34 -9.80 17.51
CA ILE A 233 15.63 -8.94 16.55
C ILE A 233 14.60 -8.02 17.23
N GLU A 234 13.96 -8.44 18.31
CA GLU A 234 12.96 -7.63 19.01
C GLU A 234 13.56 -6.38 19.69
N ASN A 235 14.84 -6.45 20.05
CA ASN A 235 15.59 -5.37 20.66
C ASN A 235 16.67 -4.80 19.70
N ALA A 236 16.72 -5.29 18.46
CA ALA A 236 17.71 -4.86 17.50
C ALA A 236 17.44 -3.42 17.07
N ASN A 237 18.50 -2.62 17.09
CA ASN A 237 18.56 -1.43 16.27
C ASN A 237 19.02 -1.83 14.86
N SER A 238 18.89 -0.93 13.90
CA SER A 238 19.30 -1.19 12.51
C SER A 238 20.77 -1.58 12.38
N PHE A 239 21.66 -1.10 13.26
CA PHE A 239 23.09 -1.44 13.26
C PHE A 239 23.35 -2.92 13.47
N LEU A 240 22.66 -3.57 14.43
CA LEU A 240 22.84 -5.00 14.68
C LEU A 240 22.36 -5.86 13.50
N ILE A 241 21.36 -5.38 12.76
CA ILE A 241 20.89 -6.05 11.53
C ILE A 241 21.88 -5.84 10.39
N GLU A 242 22.45 -4.64 10.24
CA GLU A 242 23.51 -4.36 9.27
C GLU A 242 24.73 -5.24 9.54
N ASP A 243 25.19 -5.32 10.80
CA ASP A 243 26.26 -6.23 11.20
C ASP A 243 25.95 -7.67 10.84
N PHE A 244 24.73 -8.17 11.11
CA PHE A 244 24.33 -9.53 10.75
C PHE A 244 24.43 -9.78 9.23
N ILE A 245 24.07 -8.78 8.42
CA ILE A 245 24.19 -8.85 6.95
C ILE A 245 25.66 -8.80 6.54
N ASP A 246 26.45 -7.89 7.10
CA ASP A 246 27.87 -7.67 6.76
C ASP A 246 28.76 -8.87 7.11
N TYR A 247 28.40 -9.65 8.14
CA TYR A 247 29.05 -10.94 8.41
C TYR A 247 28.76 -11.97 7.31
N GLU A 248 27.86 -11.71 6.36
CA GLU A 248 27.44 -12.64 5.30
C GLU A 248 27.10 -14.04 5.88
N ILE A 249 26.35 -14.05 6.99
CA ILE A 249 25.99 -15.27 7.72
C ILE A 249 25.14 -16.18 6.85
N VAL A 250 24.21 -15.61 6.08
CA VAL A 250 23.39 -16.33 5.11
C VAL A 250 23.90 -16.06 3.69
N ARG A 251 24.14 -17.12 2.92
CA ARG A 251 24.51 -17.05 1.50
C ARG A 251 23.43 -17.65 0.63
N ASN A 252 23.07 -16.92 -0.46
CA ASN A 252 22.08 -17.34 -1.44
C ASN A 252 20.70 -17.72 -0.82
N GLY A 253 20.37 -17.23 0.38
CA GLY A 253 19.13 -17.52 1.09
C GLY A 253 18.95 -18.99 1.53
N ASP A 254 19.96 -19.85 1.39
CA ASP A 254 19.84 -21.30 1.69
C ASP A 254 20.99 -21.88 2.50
N THR A 255 22.08 -21.16 2.65
CA THR A 255 23.30 -21.64 3.29
C THR A 255 23.71 -20.75 4.46
N VAL A 256 23.89 -21.32 5.64
CA VAL A 256 24.38 -20.62 6.83
C VAL A 256 25.88 -20.96 7.03
N MET A 257 26.70 -19.92 7.16
CA MET A 257 28.12 -20.00 7.47
C MET A 257 28.28 -20.03 8.99
N LEU A 258 28.55 -21.21 9.54
CA LEU A 258 28.54 -21.44 10.99
C LEU A 258 29.64 -20.67 11.72
N ASP A 259 30.86 -20.62 11.15
CA ASP A 259 31.98 -19.85 11.68
C ASP A 259 31.65 -18.36 11.83
N ARG A 260 30.96 -17.81 10.84
CA ARG A 260 30.53 -16.40 10.82
C ARG A 260 29.41 -16.14 11.81
N LEU A 261 28.40 -17.01 11.88
CA LEU A 261 27.35 -16.96 12.87
C LEU A 261 27.90 -17.00 14.29
N GLN A 262 28.84 -17.93 14.58
CA GLN A 262 29.49 -18.05 15.88
C GLN A 262 30.31 -16.80 16.23
N THR A 263 30.97 -16.21 15.25
CA THR A 263 31.74 -14.98 15.42
C THR A 263 30.84 -13.82 15.72
N PHE A 264 29.77 -13.61 14.93
CA PHE A 264 28.78 -12.56 15.15
C PHE A 264 28.13 -12.67 16.53
N ILE A 265 27.69 -13.85 16.93
CA ILE A 265 27.07 -14.13 18.24
C ILE A 265 28.03 -13.76 19.38
N ARG A 266 29.30 -14.18 19.29
CA ARG A 266 30.32 -13.87 20.30
C ARG A 266 30.63 -12.37 20.36
N ASP A 267 30.77 -11.70 19.21
CA ASP A 267 31.20 -10.31 19.13
C ASP A 267 30.08 -9.37 19.61
N ASN A 268 28.84 -9.82 19.58
CA ASN A 268 27.65 -9.06 20.02
C ASN A 268 27.04 -9.56 21.36
N ASP A 269 27.70 -10.50 22.06
CA ASP A 269 27.24 -11.08 23.35
C ASP A 269 25.80 -11.63 23.28
N LEU A 270 25.49 -12.36 22.20
CA LEU A 270 24.17 -12.93 21.92
C LEU A 270 24.09 -14.43 22.26
N GLU A 271 22.87 -14.94 22.35
CA GLU A 271 22.63 -16.38 22.52
C GLU A 271 22.67 -17.09 21.15
N MET A 272 23.27 -18.29 21.14
CA MET A 272 23.30 -19.12 19.95
C MET A 272 21.90 -19.69 19.65
N PRO A 273 21.39 -19.51 18.42
CA PRO A 273 20.10 -20.09 18.06
C PRO A 273 20.16 -21.63 17.95
N ASP A 274 18.98 -22.28 17.94
CA ASP A 274 18.89 -23.74 17.82
C ASP A 274 19.35 -24.24 16.44
N LEU A 275 20.56 -24.76 16.38
CA LEU A 275 21.16 -25.29 15.15
C LEU A 275 20.44 -26.52 14.60
N GLU A 276 19.75 -27.30 15.42
CA GLU A 276 19.01 -28.48 14.92
C GLU A 276 17.72 -28.04 14.21
N GLU A 277 17.12 -26.95 14.66
CA GLU A 277 16.00 -26.34 13.94
C GLU A 277 16.45 -25.68 12.64
N ILE A 278 17.56 -24.92 12.70
CA ILE A 278 18.13 -24.25 11.51
C ILE A 278 18.48 -25.26 10.41
N LYS A 279 19.06 -26.41 10.73
CA LYS A 279 19.43 -27.48 9.77
C LYS A 279 18.25 -28.02 8.97
N LYS A 280 17.03 -27.86 9.44
CA LYS A 280 15.82 -28.26 8.69
C LYS A 280 15.53 -27.33 7.51
N HIS A 281 16.01 -26.11 7.55
CA HIS A 281 15.71 -25.05 6.60
C HIS A 281 16.92 -24.54 5.81
N TYR A 282 18.12 -24.69 6.36
CA TYR A 282 19.36 -24.22 5.78
C TYR A 282 20.41 -25.33 5.71
N LYS A 283 21.25 -25.27 4.68
CA LYS A 283 22.52 -25.98 4.65
C LYS A 283 23.51 -25.25 5.55
N ILE A 284 24.14 -25.98 6.49
CA ILE A 284 25.18 -25.40 7.36
C ILE A 284 26.56 -25.79 6.80
N ILE A 285 27.44 -24.82 6.67
CA ILE A 285 28.85 -24.99 6.28
C ILE A 285 29.71 -24.38 7.40
N GLU A 286 30.80 -25.16 7.78
CA GLU A 286 31.83 -24.73 8.72
C GLU A 286 32.80 -23.74 8.07
#